data_9adae0bd4a81c2f106b4a3665b42bd95
#
_entry.id   9adae0bd4a81c2f106b4a3665b42bd95
#
_cell.length_a   1.000
_cell.length_b   1.000
_cell.length_c   1.000
_cell.angle_alpha   90.00
_cell.angle_beta   90.00
_cell.angle_gamma   90.00
#
_symmetry.space_group_name_H-M   'P 1'
#
loop_
_entity.id
_entity.type
_entity.pdbx_description
1 polymer ?
#
loop_
_entity_poly.entity_id
_entity_poly.type
_entity_poly.pdbx_seq_one_letter_code
_entity_poly.pdbx_strand_id
1 'polypeptide(L)'
;GKSHVRARSELQNNGRYGDFDGSLDEQAALRFDSLRLDLPLALAEARTLRTDRYQASGTGADVWRAYQGHQVSVVDNEAQNFFFGVTRNGANAAGGARHGGWMEVSDGGASVSAAVRWFWQNYEKALSADRGRLSVELWPAEGSWPPGGTTYLFEGGRHKSHEMLLSFAAAASGDAAGQASRLASPLVPHSPSRWVFDTQALGMTDP
;
A
#
# COMPACT_ATOMS: atom_id res chain seq x y z
N GLY A 1 11.67 17.33 -15.87
CA GLY A 1 12.07 15.93 -15.73
C GLY A 1 11.15 15.16 -14.79
N LYS A 2 11.22 13.86 -14.85
CA LYS A 2 10.52 12.94 -13.93
C LYS A 2 11.57 12.13 -13.19
N SER A 3 11.42 11.98 -11.88
CA SER A 3 12.27 11.14 -11.05
C SER A 3 11.41 10.13 -10.30
N HIS A 4 11.90 8.92 -10.21
CA HIS A 4 11.22 7.84 -9.49
C HIS A 4 12.16 7.23 -8.47
N VAL A 5 11.65 6.92 -7.30
CA VAL A 5 12.35 6.18 -6.25
C VAL A 5 11.51 4.94 -5.93
N ARG A 6 12.09 3.77 -6.15
CA ARG A 6 11.53 2.52 -5.66
C ARG A 6 12.04 2.30 -4.25
N ALA A 7 11.13 2.22 -3.30
CA ALA A 7 11.45 2.01 -1.90
C ALA A 7 10.90 0.66 -1.45
N ARG A 8 11.63 -0.02 -0.59
CA ARG A 8 11.17 -1.22 0.11
C ARG A 8 11.27 -0.98 1.59
N SER A 9 10.17 -1.17 2.29
CA SER A 9 10.12 -1.21 3.74
C SER A 9 10.02 -2.67 4.19
N GLU A 10 10.81 -3.04 5.17
CA GLU A 10 10.78 -4.37 5.74
C GLU A 10 10.67 -4.26 7.26
N LEU A 11 9.66 -4.89 7.83
CA LEU A 11 9.50 -5.08 9.25
C LEU A 11 9.81 -6.55 9.56
N GLN A 12 10.73 -6.77 10.47
CA GLN A 12 11.13 -8.11 10.89
C GLN A 12 11.15 -8.20 12.41
N ASN A 13 10.52 -9.24 12.94
CA ASN A 13 10.63 -9.59 14.35
C ASN A 13 11.42 -10.90 14.47
N ASN A 14 12.66 -10.80 14.93
CA ASN A 14 13.58 -11.93 15.09
C ASN A 14 13.36 -12.71 16.42
N GLY A 15 12.32 -12.37 17.20
CA GLY A 15 11.91 -13.12 18.36
C GLY A 15 11.55 -14.57 18.00
N ARG A 16 11.55 -15.45 18.98
CA ARG A 16 11.10 -16.82 18.77
C ARG A 16 9.60 -16.84 18.49
N TYR A 17 9.18 -17.65 17.54
CA TYR A 17 7.79 -18.04 17.41
C TYR A 17 7.43 -18.87 18.64
N GLY A 18 6.26 -18.61 19.26
CA GLY A 18 5.79 -19.36 20.42
C GLY A 18 5.74 -20.86 20.17
N ASP A 19 5.72 -21.63 21.23
CA ASP A 19 5.70 -23.08 21.19
C ASP A 19 4.55 -23.60 20.32
N PHE A 20 4.73 -24.79 19.73
CA PHE A 20 3.81 -25.45 18.80
C PHE A 20 2.39 -25.75 19.36
N ASP A 21 2.06 -25.32 20.55
CA ASP A 21 0.74 -25.51 21.17
C ASP A 21 -0.33 -24.50 20.66
N GLY A 22 0.06 -23.60 19.75
CA GLY A 22 -0.85 -22.58 19.20
C GLY A 22 -1.06 -21.37 20.08
N SER A 23 -0.41 -21.31 21.24
CA SER A 23 -0.39 -20.10 22.06
C SER A 23 0.51 -19.06 21.39
N LEU A 24 0.00 -17.84 21.25
CA LEU A 24 0.82 -16.70 20.84
C LEU A 24 1.77 -16.40 22.01
N ASP A 25 3.08 -16.51 21.78
CA ASP A 25 4.04 -15.96 22.73
C ASP A 25 3.98 -14.43 22.65
N GLU A 26 3.05 -13.87 23.42
CA GLU A 26 2.84 -12.43 23.49
C GLU A 26 4.10 -11.68 23.94
N GLN A 27 5.03 -12.35 24.61
CA GLN A 27 6.29 -11.75 25.08
C GLN A 27 7.29 -11.57 23.92
N ALA A 28 7.22 -12.40 22.89
CA ALA A 28 8.06 -12.28 21.70
C ALA A 28 7.45 -11.42 20.60
N ALA A 29 6.23 -10.93 20.80
CA ALA A 29 5.53 -10.14 19.81
C ALA A 29 5.87 -8.65 19.89
N LEU A 30 6.11 -8.04 18.73
CA LEU A 30 6.21 -6.59 18.60
C LEU A 30 4.80 -6.00 18.51
N ARG A 31 4.48 -5.10 19.44
CA ARG A 31 3.23 -4.35 19.44
C ARG A 31 3.47 -2.91 18.98
N PHE A 32 2.62 -2.41 18.11
CA PHE A 32 2.65 -1.01 17.66
C PHE A 32 1.28 -0.55 17.19
N ASP A 33 1.02 0.75 17.25
CA ASP A 33 -0.27 1.34 16.89
C ASP A 33 -0.34 1.68 15.41
N SER A 34 0.76 2.09 14.81
CA SER A 34 0.82 2.43 13.38
C SER A 34 2.25 2.43 12.86
N LEU A 35 2.38 2.27 11.53
CA LEU A 35 3.63 2.49 10.82
C LEU A 35 3.36 3.22 9.50
N ARG A 36 4.01 4.37 9.31
CA ARG A 36 3.84 5.18 8.09
C ARG A 36 5.16 5.77 7.60
N LEU A 37 5.19 6.06 6.32
CA LEU A 37 6.23 6.85 5.66
C LEU A 37 5.63 8.20 5.27
N ASP A 38 6.23 9.28 5.75
CA ASP A 38 5.84 10.65 5.42
C ASP A 38 6.81 11.25 4.40
N LEU A 39 6.26 11.79 3.31
CA LEU A 39 6.96 12.53 2.28
C LEU A 39 6.62 14.00 2.44
N PRO A 40 7.58 14.86 2.84
CA PRO A 40 7.30 16.29 2.93
C PRO A 40 6.96 16.86 1.55
N LEU A 41 5.96 17.72 1.51
CA LEU A 41 5.48 18.41 0.31
C LEU A 41 5.83 19.88 0.35
N ALA A 42 6.50 20.36 -0.70
CA ALA A 42 6.75 21.79 -0.95
C ALA A 42 5.93 22.25 -2.18
N LEU A 43 4.61 22.04 -2.12
CA LEU A 43 3.65 22.40 -3.17
C LEU A 43 2.94 23.71 -2.80
N ALA A 44 2.48 24.46 -3.83
CA ALA A 44 1.68 25.67 -3.65
C ALA A 44 0.32 25.37 -3.00
N GLU A 45 -0.39 26.41 -2.58
CA GLU A 45 -1.69 26.28 -1.88
C GLU A 45 -2.79 25.68 -2.76
N ALA A 46 -2.88 26.08 -4.05
CA ALA A 46 -3.85 25.48 -4.97
C ALA A 46 -3.36 24.10 -5.39
N ARG A 47 -4.12 23.07 -5.05
CA ARG A 47 -3.72 21.67 -5.28
C ARG A 47 -4.78 20.86 -5.97
N THR A 48 -4.36 19.85 -6.69
CA THR A 48 -5.21 18.80 -7.22
C THR A 48 -4.75 17.48 -6.63
N LEU A 49 -5.70 16.76 -6.01
CA LEU A 49 -5.52 15.38 -5.62
C LEU A 49 -6.11 14.46 -6.68
N ARG A 50 -5.40 13.39 -6.97
CA ARG A 50 -5.87 12.26 -7.77
C ARG A 50 -5.56 10.96 -7.04
N THR A 51 -6.52 10.07 -7.02
CA THR A 51 -6.34 8.70 -6.53
C THR A 51 -7.33 7.79 -7.25
N ASP A 52 -7.38 6.51 -6.93
CA ASP A 52 -8.31 5.60 -7.58
C ASP A 52 -9.76 6.07 -7.39
N ARG A 53 -10.48 6.23 -8.51
CA ARG A 53 -11.89 6.66 -8.58
C ARG A 53 -12.21 8.03 -7.98
N TYR A 54 -11.18 8.86 -7.70
CA TYR A 54 -11.42 10.19 -7.17
C TYR A 54 -10.40 11.19 -7.67
N GLN A 55 -10.89 12.37 -8.02
CA GLN A 55 -10.10 13.55 -8.34
C GLN A 55 -10.80 14.79 -7.83
N ALA A 56 -10.07 15.68 -7.19
CA ALA A 56 -10.60 16.96 -6.74
C ALA A 56 -9.52 18.04 -6.73
N SER A 57 -9.94 19.27 -7.00
CA SER A 57 -9.15 20.46 -6.70
C SER A 57 -9.48 20.94 -5.30
N GLY A 58 -8.49 21.49 -4.62
CA GLY A 58 -8.60 22.01 -3.28
C GLY A 58 -7.42 22.89 -2.92
N THR A 59 -7.16 23.00 -1.64
CA THR A 59 -6.08 23.83 -1.09
C THR A 59 -5.13 23.00 -0.24
N GLY A 60 -4.01 23.59 0.15
CA GLY A 60 -3.09 22.98 1.10
C GLY A 60 -3.70 22.71 2.48
N ALA A 61 -4.83 23.35 2.82
CA ALA A 61 -5.53 23.09 4.07
C ALA A 61 -6.40 21.83 4.04
N ASP A 62 -6.70 21.29 2.86
CA ASP A 62 -7.50 20.08 2.75
C ASP A 62 -6.71 18.83 3.19
N VAL A 63 -7.41 17.94 3.87
CA VAL A 63 -6.92 16.62 4.26
C VAL A 63 -7.65 15.58 3.44
N TRP A 64 -6.91 14.84 2.64
CA TRP A 64 -7.42 13.72 1.84
C TRP A 64 -6.88 12.41 2.37
N ARG A 65 -7.73 11.39 2.38
CA ARG A 65 -7.35 10.07 2.83
C ARG A 65 -8.05 8.99 2.02
N ALA A 66 -7.30 8.02 1.53
CA ALA A 66 -7.79 6.79 0.94
C ALA A 66 -7.41 5.63 1.88
N TYR A 67 -8.40 4.97 2.46
CA TYR A 67 -8.22 3.85 3.38
C TYR A 67 -8.76 2.57 2.76
N GLN A 68 -7.98 1.50 2.81
CA GLN A 68 -8.37 0.15 2.39
C GLN A 68 -8.50 -0.73 3.62
N GLY A 69 -9.68 -1.21 3.86
CA GLY A 69 -10.00 -2.12 4.95
C GLY A 69 -10.59 -3.44 4.47
N HIS A 70 -10.91 -4.26 5.46
CA HIS A 70 -11.58 -5.53 5.29
C HIS A 70 -12.61 -5.69 6.40
N GLN A 71 -13.82 -6.05 6.02
CA GLN A 71 -14.87 -6.38 6.98
C GLN A 71 -14.99 -7.90 7.09
N VAL A 72 -14.67 -8.44 8.26
CA VAL A 72 -14.91 -9.86 8.55
C VAL A 72 -16.40 -10.07 8.73
N SER A 73 -17.05 -10.76 7.80
CA SER A 73 -18.41 -11.24 8.00
C SER A 73 -18.36 -12.54 8.81
N VAL A 74 -19.06 -12.57 9.93
CA VAL A 74 -19.14 -13.77 10.80
C VAL A 74 -19.91 -14.91 10.13
N VAL A 75 -20.67 -14.63 9.08
CA VAL A 75 -21.58 -15.59 8.43
C VAL A 75 -20.98 -16.25 7.20
N ASP A 76 -19.99 -15.64 6.57
CA ASP A 76 -19.40 -16.14 5.31
C ASP A 76 -17.87 -16.13 5.40
N ASN A 77 -17.30 -17.30 5.67
CA ASN A 77 -15.84 -17.49 5.64
C ASN A 77 -15.20 -17.25 4.25
N GLU A 78 -15.99 -17.06 3.19
CA GLU A 78 -15.52 -16.92 1.82
C GLU A 78 -15.72 -15.51 1.24
N ALA A 79 -16.66 -14.73 1.76
CA ALA A 79 -16.86 -13.36 1.31
C ALA A 79 -15.83 -12.43 1.97
N GLN A 80 -14.67 -12.32 1.36
CA GLN A 80 -13.69 -11.29 1.71
C GLN A 80 -14.26 -9.93 1.31
N ASN A 81 -15.00 -9.32 2.20
CA ASN A 81 -15.60 -8.01 2.01
C ASN A 81 -14.53 -6.92 2.14
N PHE A 82 -13.72 -6.77 1.11
CA PHE A 82 -12.84 -5.64 0.97
C PHE A 82 -13.64 -4.38 0.72
N PHE A 83 -13.26 -3.31 1.37
CA PHE A 83 -13.80 -1.99 1.10
C PHE A 83 -12.69 -0.94 1.12
N PHE A 84 -12.86 0.11 0.33
CA PHE A 84 -12.08 1.32 0.51
C PHE A 84 -13.01 2.53 0.57
N GLY A 85 -12.56 3.55 1.29
CA GLY A 85 -13.17 4.87 1.32
C GLY A 85 -12.13 5.93 0.99
N VAL A 86 -12.55 6.94 0.22
CA VAL A 86 -11.80 8.18 0.06
C VAL A 86 -12.54 9.27 0.80
N THR A 87 -11.86 9.98 1.67
CA THR A 87 -12.43 11.11 2.41
C THR A 87 -11.70 12.41 2.07
N ARG A 88 -12.43 13.53 2.16
CA ARG A 88 -11.88 14.87 2.16
C ARG A 88 -12.36 15.58 3.43
N ASN A 89 -11.46 16.04 4.27
CA ASN A 89 -11.76 16.68 5.55
C ASN A 89 -12.71 15.83 6.43
N GLY A 90 -12.53 14.51 6.41
CA GLY A 90 -13.35 13.55 7.12
C GLY A 90 -14.69 13.19 6.46
N ALA A 91 -15.13 13.92 5.43
CA ALA A 91 -16.35 13.59 4.70
C ALA A 91 -16.07 12.58 3.57
N ASN A 92 -16.97 11.60 3.40
CA ASN A 92 -16.87 10.62 2.32
C ASN A 92 -16.97 11.28 0.96
N ALA A 93 -16.05 10.94 0.05
CA ALA A 93 -15.95 11.49 -1.29
C ALA A 93 -16.04 10.41 -2.38
N ALA A 94 -15.52 9.22 -2.13
CA ALA A 94 -15.61 8.07 -3.03
C ALA A 94 -15.41 6.77 -2.26
N GLY A 95 -15.69 5.64 -2.90
CA GLY A 95 -15.47 4.33 -2.29
C GLY A 95 -15.64 3.18 -3.26
N GLY A 96 -15.39 1.98 -2.78
CA GLY A 96 -15.52 0.75 -3.54
C GLY A 96 -14.94 -0.44 -2.79
N ALA A 97 -14.75 -1.57 -3.49
CA ALA A 97 -14.23 -2.79 -2.87
C ALA A 97 -12.69 -2.78 -2.75
N ARG A 98 -11.99 -2.45 -3.81
CA ARG A 98 -10.53 -2.59 -3.92
C ARG A 98 -9.94 -1.30 -4.47
N HIS A 99 -9.01 -0.70 -3.76
CA HIS A 99 -8.29 0.51 -4.16
C HIS A 99 -7.03 0.16 -4.94
N GLY A 100 -6.72 0.92 -5.98
CA GLY A 100 -5.55 0.71 -6.83
C GLY A 100 -4.19 1.02 -6.18
N GLY A 101 -4.19 1.51 -4.94
CA GLY A 101 -2.99 1.69 -4.13
C GLY A 101 -2.10 2.84 -4.53
N TRP A 102 -2.66 3.92 -5.05
CA TRP A 102 -1.90 5.10 -5.45
C TRP A 102 -2.59 6.42 -5.10
N MET A 103 -1.80 7.45 -4.89
CA MET A 103 -2.24 8.84 -4.68
C MET A 103 -1.24 9.80 -5.29
N GLU A 104 -1.72 10.82 -5.96
CA GLU A 104 -0.94 11.92 -6.54
C GLU A 104 -1.47 13.26 -6.03
N VAL A 105 -0.56 14.13 -5.62
CA VAL A 105 -0.86 15.54 -5.29
C VAL A 105 -0.05 16.43 -6.20
N SER A 106 -0.67 17.42 -6.81
CA SER A 106 -0.02 18.38 -7.71
C SER A 106 -0.53 19.80 -7.48
N ASP A 107 0.30 20.78 -7.82
CA ASP A 107 -0.04 22.22 -7.81
C ASP A 107 -0.02 22.86 -9.20
N GLY A 108 0.04 22.03 -10.25
CA GLY A 108 0.17 22.47 -11.63
C GLY A 108 1.62 22.72 -12.09
N GLY A 109 2.52 23.06 -11.18
CA GLY A 109 3.96 23.22 -11.45
C GLY A 109 4.78 21.97 -11.10
N ALA A 110 4.32 21.24 -10.11
CA ALA A 110 4.96 20.00 -9.66
C ALA A 110 3.92 18.97 -9.22
N SER A 111 4.32 17.71 -9.20
CA SER A 111 3.52 16.64 -8.61
C SER A 111 4.38 15.65 -7.83
N VAL A 112 3.78 15.09 -6.79
CA VAL A 112 4.33 14.00 -6.00
C VAL A 112 3.30 12.89 -5.94
N SER A 113 3.71 11.67 -6.20
CA SER A 113 2.83 10.52 -6.08
C SER A 113 3.50 9.37 -5.36
N ALA A 114 2.66 8.58 -4.69
CA ALA A 114 3.03 7.32 -4.08
C ALA A 114 2.15 6.20 -4.62
N ALA A 115 2.73 5.07 -4.92
CA ALA A 115 2.04 3.83 -5.23
C ALA A 115 2.59 2.70 -4.36
N VAL A 116 1.70 1.84 -3.86
CA VAL A 116 2.04 0.72 -2.99
C VAL A 116 1.62 -0.58 -3.68
N ARG A 117 2.57 -1.49 -3.80
CA ARG A 117 2.31 -2.80 -4.39
C ARG A 117 1.38 -3.61 -3.53
N TRP A 118 0.42 -4.29 -4.17
CA TRP A 118 -0.56 -5.15 -3.50
C TRP A 118 -1.30 -4.45 -2.34
N PHE A 119 -1.69 -3.20 -2.56
CA PHE A 119 -2.30 -2.34 -1.56
C PHE A 119 -3.53 -2.98 -0.90
N TRP A 120 -4.51 -3.39 -1.69
CA TRP A 120 -5.73 -4.00 -1.17
C TRP A 120 -5.50 -5.43 -0.64
N GLN A 121 -4.56 -6.19 -1.23
CA GLN A 121 -4.24 -7.55 -0.77
C GLN A 121 -3.54 -7.56 0.58
N ASN A 122 -2.81 -6.50 0.88
CA ASN A 122 -2.09 -6.32 2.14
C ASN A 122 -2.80 -5.32 3.07
N TYR A 123 -4.14 -5.37 3.07
CA TYR A 123 -4.93 -4.54 4.00
C TYR A 123 -4.46 -4.80 5.45
N GLU A 124 -4.60 -3.90 6.36
CA GLU A 124 -5.15 -2.55 6.22
C GLU A 124 -4.06 -1.59 5.78
N LYS A 125 -4.43 -0.61 4.95
CA LYS A 125 -3.50 0.40 4.44
C LYS A 125 -4.21 1.70 4.18
N ALA A 126 -3.46 2.79 4.26
CA ALA A 126 -3.97 4.07 3.80
C ALA A 126 -2.92 4.89 3.05
N LEU A 127 -3.43 5.79 2.23
CA LEU A 127 -2.69 6.89 1.63
C LEU A 127 -3.37 8.17 2.08
N SER A 128 -2.61 9.13 2.55
CA SER A 128 -3.17 10.42 2.95
C SER A 128 -2.31 11.58 2.47
N ALA A 129 -2.95 12.71 2.24
CA ALA A 129 -2.29 13.95 1.89
C ALA A 129 -2.88 15.09 2.71
N ASP A 130 -2.01 15.90 3.29
CA ASP A 130 -2.36 17.12 4.01
C ASP A 130 -1.47 18.29 3.57
N ARG A 131 -1.52 19.38 4.31
CA ARG A 131 -0.80 20.62 3.99
C ARG A 131 0.68 20.42 3.68
N GLY A 132 1.35 19.57 4.42
CA GLY A 132 2.82 19.48 4.41
C GLY A 132 3.36 18.12 3.97
N ARG A 133 2.51 17.15 3.70
CA ARG A 133 2.99 15.79 3.42
C ARG A 133 2.03 14.94 2.61
N LEU A 134 2.60 13.96 1.92
CA LEU A 134 1.95 12.77 1.39
C LEU A 134 2.41 11.59 2.25
N SER A 135 1.50 10.85 2.85
CA SER A 135 1.80 9.75 3.76
C SER A 135 1.39 8.41 3.16
N VAL A 136 2.26 7.43 3.30
CA VAL A 136 1.97 6.02 3.03
C VAL A 136 1.87 5.30 4.36
N GLU A 137 0.67 4.91 4.74
CA GLU A 137 0.40 4.24 6.01
C GLU A 137 0.37 2.73 5.77
N LEU A 138 1.46 2.07 6.12
CA LEU A 138 1.64 0.64 5.94
C LEU A 138 0.83 -0.16 6.97
N TRP A 139 0.63 0.44 8.14
CA TRP A 139 -0.28 0.02 9.18
C TRP A 139 -0.95 1.27 9.74
N PRO A 140 -2.15 1.61 9.26
CA PRO A 140 -2.88 2.81 9.71
C PRO A 140 -3.41 2.64 11.13
N ALA A 141 -3.50 3.74 11.88
CA ALA A 141 -3.88 3.72 13.31
C ALA A 141 -5.32 3.23 13.58
N GLU A 142 -6.18 3.20 12.57
CA GLU A 142 -7.55 2.69 12.69
C GLU A 142 -7.64 1.17 12.58
N GLY A 143 -6.57 0.54 12.15
CA GLY A 143 -6.52 -0.90 11.98
C GLY A 143 -5.97 -1.63 13.18
N SER A 144 -6.07 -2.94 13.14
CA SER A 144 -5.48 -3.82 14.15
C SER A 144 -5.22 -5.21 13.60
N TRP A 145 -4.30 -5.91 14.22
CA TRP A 145 -4.12 -7.33 13.97
C TRP A 145 -3.82 -8.04 15.30
N PRO A 146 -4.59 -9.06 15.69
CA PRO A 146 -5.76 -9.59 14.98
C PRO A 146 -6.91 -8.59 14.86
N PRO A 147 -7.84 -8.79 13.92
CA PRO A 147 -9.00 -7.91 13.74
C PRO A 147 -9.82 -7.76 15.03
N GLY A 148 -10.28 -6.51 15.28
CA GLY A 148 -11.04 -6.19 16.49
C GLY A 148 -10.19 -5.86 17.72
N GLY A 149 -8.87 -5.90 17.59
CA GLY A 149 -7.93 -5.39 18.60
C GLY A 149 -7.79 -3.86 18.53
N THR A 150 -6.85 -3.33 19.32
CA THR A 150 -6.51 -1.89 19.35
C THR A 150 -5.11 -1.59 18.83
N THR A 151 -4.31 -2.61 18.56
CA THR A 151 -2.91 -2.50 18.13
C THR A 151 -2.59 -3.57 17.11
N TYR A 152 -1.48 -3.41 16.42
CA TYR A 152 -0.90 -4.48 15.60
C TYR A 152 0.01 -5.35 16.45
N LEU A 153 -0.19 -6.65 16.34
CA LEU A 153 0.65 -7.66 16.93
C LEU A 153 1.48 -8.31 15.82
N PHE A 154 2.79 -8.13 15.88
CA PHE A 154 3.72 -8.73 14.92
C PHE A 154 4.54 -9.81 15.63
N GLU A 155 4.14 -11.05 15.40
CA GLU A 155 4.67 -12.23 16.08
C GLU A 155 6.18 -12.45 15.81
N GLY A 156 6.85 -13.11 16.72
CA GLY A 156 8.24 -13.53 16.56
C GLY A 156 8.45 -14.42 15.33
N GLY A 157 9.60 -14.35 14.71
CA GLY A 157 9.94 -15.13 13.52
C GLY A 157 9.26 -14.68 12.22
N ARG A 158 8.43 -13.63 12.27
CA ARG A 158 7.77 -13.09 11.06
C ARG A 158 8.51 -11.92 10.45
N HIS A 159 8.36 -11.80 9.14
CA HIS A 159 8.75 -10.58 8.42
C HIS A 159 7.64 -10.15 7.46
N LYS A 160 7.55 -8.86 7.22
CA LYS A 160 6.62 -8.27 6.24
C LYS A 160 7.36 -7.22 5.45
N SER A 161 7.32 -7.33 4.12
CA SER A 161 7.90 -6.33 3.23
C SER A 161 6.82 -5.62 2.42
N HIS A 162 7.02 -4.34 2.21
CA HIS A 162 6.18 -3.51 1.35
C HIS A 162 7.05 -2.84 0.30
N GLU A 163 6.58 -2.85 -0.93
CA GLU A 163 7.22 -2.21 -2.04
C GLU A 163 6.41 -1.01 -2.49
N MET A 164 7.09 0.12 -2.66
CA MET A 164 6.49 1.41 -2.99
C MET A 164 7.23 2.04 -4.15
N LEU A 165 6.51 2.80 -4.97
CA LEU A 165 7.07 3.68 -5.99
C LEU A 165 6.68 5.12 -5.64
N LEU A 166 7.68 5.94 -5.42
CA LEU A 166 7.53 7.37 -5.19
C LEU A 166 7.93 8.10 -6.47
N SER A 167 7.12 9.03 -6.93
CA SER A 167 7.38 9.74 -8.17
C SER A 167 7.28 11.24 -7.98
N PHE A 168 8.21 11.94 -8.59
CA PHE A 168 8.33 13.39 -8.54
C PHE A 168 8.40 13.91 -9.97
N ALA A 169 7.56 14.87 -10.31
CA ALA A 169 7.53 15.44 -11.66
C ALA A 169 7.34 16.96 -11.63
N ALA A 170 7.94 17.64 -12.60
CA ALA A 170 7.58 19.01 -12.92
C ALA A 170 6.29 18.97 -13.74
N ALA A 171 5.22 19.50 -13.20
CA ALA A 171 3.82 19.40 -13.63
C ALA A 171 3.16 18.04 -13.30
N ALA A 172 1.83 18.02 -13.34
CA ALA A 172 1.05 16.81 -13.09
C ALA A 172 1.39 15.75 -14.15
N SER A 173 1.91 14.61 -13.70
CA SER A 173 2.38 13.57 -14.64
C SER A 173 1.22 12.82 -15.30
N GLY A 174 0.08 12.76 -14.64
CA GLY A 174 -1.10 12.01 -15.09
C GLY A 174 -0.93 10.48 -15.15
N ASP A 175 0.23 9.94 -14.76
CA ASP A 175 0.59 8.52 -14.94
C ASP A 175 0.70 7.73 -13.63
N ALA A 176 0.29 8.31 -12.51
CA ALA A 176 0.38 7.62 -11.21
C ALA A 176 -0.38 6.28 -11.20
N ALA A 177 -1.56 6.23 -11.81
CA ALA A 177 -2.33 5.00 -11.95
C ALA A 177 -1.61 3.94 -12.79
N GLY A 178 -1.02 4.33 -13.92
CA GLY A 178 -0.24 3.41 -14.77
C GLY A 178 1.02 2.90 -14.07
N GLN A 179 1.67 3.75 -13.28
CA GLN A 179 2.82 3.37 -12.45
C GLN A 179 2.41 2.36 -11.37
N ALA A 180 1.29 2.58 -10.69
CA ALA A 180 0.75 1.65 -9.70
C ALA A 180 0.42 0.29 -10.34
N SER A 181 -0.19 0.30 -11.50
CA SER A 181 -0.49 -0.93 -12.26
C SER A 181 0.79 -1.71 -12.61
N ARG A 182 1.82 -1.03 -13.11
CA ARG A 182 3.12 -1.66 -13.41
C ARG A 182 3.81 -2.20 -12.15
N LEU A 183 3.70 -1.49 -11.03
CA LEU A 183 4.24 -1.95 -9.75
C LEU A 183 3.50 -3.19 -9.24
N ALA A 184 2.17 -3.23 -9.39
CA ALA A 184 1.34 -4.35 -8.96
C ALA A 184 1.53 -5.60 -9.83
N SER A 185 1.80 -5.40 -11.12
CA SER A 185 1.96 -6.47 -12.11
C SER A 185 3.30 -6.32 -12.84
N PRO A 186 4.43 -6.60 -12.18
CA PRO A 186 5.74 -6.50 -12.82
C PRO A 186 5.86 -7.49 -13.96
N LEU A 187 6.61 -7.11 -14.98
CA LEU A 187 6.97 -8.03 -16.04
C LEU A 187 7.73 -9.22 -15.45
N VAL A 188 7.19 -10.40 -15.63
CA VAL A 188 7.88 -11.65 -15.30
C VAL A 188 8.43 -12.21 -16.61
N PRO A 189 9.74 -12.30 -16.76
CA PRO A 189 10.32 -12.92 -17.94
C PRO A 189 9.92 -14.40 -17.95
N HIS A 190 9.33 -14.83 -19.04
CA HIS A 190 9.05 -16.24 -19.31
C HIS A 190 10.06 -16.73 -20.32
N SER A 191 10.88 -17.69 -19.94
CA SER A 191 11.67 -18.44 -20.90
C SER A 191 10.73 -19.23 -21.79
N PRO A 192 10.90 -19.23 -23.12
CA PRO A 192 10.13 -20.10 -23.99
C PRO A 192 10.22 -21.55 -23.48
N SER A 193 9.11 -22.26 -23.41
CA SER A 193 9.07 -23.65 -22.90
C SER A 193 10.07 -24.54 -23.62
N ARG A 194 10.20 -24.34 -24.94
CA ARG A 194 11.17 -25.06 -25.77
C ARG A 194 12.62 -24.78 -25.32
N TRP A 195 12.98 -23.53 -24.98
CA TRP A 195 14.31 -23.20 -24.48
C TRP A 195 14.62 -23.92 -23.16
N VAL A 196 13.65 -23.94 -22.23
CA VAL A 196 13.80 -24.65 -20.94
C VAL A 196 14.02 -26.14 -21.19
N PHE A 197 13.27 -26.73 -22.13
CA PHE A 197 13.39 -28.13 -22.52
C PHE A 197 14.73 -28.43 -23.19
N ASP A 198 15.09 -27.65 -24.24
CA ASP A 198 16.30 -27.84 -25.03
C ASP A 198 17.60 -27.66 -24.20
N THR A 199 17.55 -26.79 -23.20
CA THR A 199 18.71 -26.53 -22.31
C THR A 199 18.72 -27.39 -21.06
N GLN A 200 17.65 -28.13 -20.77
CA GLN A 200 17.46 -28.92 -19.56
C GLN A 200 17.70 -28.11 -18.27
N ALA A 201 17.46 -26.77 -18.32
CA ALA A 201 17.76 -25.82 -17.26
C ALA A 201 17.08 -26.14 -15.91
N LEU A 202 16.00 -26.93 -15.91
CA LEU A 202 15.29 -27.38 -14.73
C LEU A 202 15.45 -28.88 -14.46
N GLY A 203 16.39 -29.58 -15.12
CA GLY A 203 16.58 -31.02 -14.95
C GLY A 203 15.39 -31.86 -15.43
N MET A 204 14.54 -31.31 -16.30
CA MET A 204 13.43 -32.01 -16.89
C MET A 204 13.97 -33.00 -17.92
N THR A 205 13.87 -34.28 -17.61
CA THR A 205 14.02 -35.35 -18.58
C THR A 205 12.74 -35.52 -19.40
N ASP A 206 12.86 -36.02 -20.63
CA ASP A 206 11.79 -36.25 -21.59
C ASP A 206 10.45 -36.65 -20.93
N PRO A 207 9.33 -36.19 -21.51
CA PRO A 207 8.01 -36.56 -21.05
C PRO A 207 7.71 -38.04 -21.14
#